data_e505c4f8b8f81839c1fb5380614912af
#
_entry.id   e505c4f8b8f81839c1fb5380614912af
#
_cell.length_a   1.000
_cell.length_b   1.000
_cell.length_c   1.000
_cell.angle_alpha   90.00
_cell.angle_beta   90.00
_cell.angle_gamma   90.00
#
_symmetry.space_group_name_H-M   'P 1'
#
loop_
_entity.id
_entity.type
_entity.pdbx_description
1 polymer ?
#
loop_
_entity_poly.entity_id
_entity_poly.type
_entity_poly.pdbx_seq_one_letter_code
_entity_poly.pdbx_strand_id
1 'polypeptide(L)'
;MRDNGGTPTMRTLDINLQIEAMKHETKAQPISNLRTSIRYASPDAKLDDAKKLTKVIPAAAFRKTANGIQMTAYNGIIQIEVNHLANLMEVNRVKQEAEELSQTYLAFMGSSGHSVKIWVRFTRPDKSLPKNREEAEIFQAHAYRKAVSLYQPILSYSIELKNPALEQFCRQTYDPELYYNPDSTIMYMRQPMEMPSETTYQEAVQAETSPFKRLIPGYDSLETLSALFEVALNKACQSLSELQPGIYPRSDEDLKPLLVQLAENCFQAGIPEEETARCAIAHLYRQKKEFLIRQTVQSVYTIAKGFGKKSPLSAEQELELRTEEFMQRRYEFRYNTMTTVTEYRERNTFCFYFRPLSSRVRNSIAMNARLEGLSLWDRDVVRYLDSDRIPIFNPIEDFLFGLDVRWDGHDRIRELAARVPCNNRHWADLFYRWFLNMVAHWRQTDRKYANCTVPLLVGPQAYRKSTFCRSLLPPELQAYYTDRIDFSNKRDAEISLNRFALINMDEFDQNRVNQQAFLKHIFQKPIVNVRRPHG
;
A
#
# COMPACT_ATOMS: atom_id res chain seq x y z
N MET A 1 -13.51 14.14 26.20
CA MET A 1 -13.59 15.34 27.10
C MET A 1 -12.80 15.05 28.34
N ARG A 2 -11.96 15.95 28.78
CA ARG A 2 -11.34 15.87 30.11
C ARG A 2 -12.28 16.60 31.05
N ASP A 3 -12.79 15.89 32.05
CA ASP A 3 -13.37 16.59 33.19
C ASP A 3 -12.22 17.28 33.94
N ASN A 4 -12.51 18.36 34.67
CA ASN A 4 -11.55 19.22 35.36
C ASN A 4 -10.62 18.52 36.37
N GLY A 5 -10.50 17.19 36.31
CA GLY A 5 -9.64 16.34 37.15
C GLY A 5 -8.77 15.33 36.41
N GLY A 6 -8.61 15.42 35.07
CA GLY A 6 -7.54 14.71 34.36
C GLY A 6 -7.73 13.23 34.05
N THR A 7 -8.83 12.58 34.42
CA THR A 7 -9.06 11.15 34.15
C THR A 7 -9.80 10.98 32.82
N PRO A 8 -9.30 10.16 31.85
CA PRO A 8 -10.00 9.92 30.60
C PRO A 8 -11.30 9.15 30.87
N THR A 9 -12.45 9.72 30.49
CA THR A 9 -13.76 9.07 30.57
C THR A 9 -14.05 8.31 29.28
N MET A 10 -14.43 7.03 29.39
CA MET A 10 -14.92 6.22 28.28
C MET A 10 -16.43 6.46 28.12
N ARG A 11 -16.87 6.74 26.89
CA ARG A 11 -18.30 6.92 26.56
C ARG A 11 -18.62 6.14 25.28
N THR A 12 -19.76 5.47 25.26
CA THR A 12 -20.31 4.90 24.03
C THR A 12 -20.99 6.02 23.24
N LEU A 13 -20.69 6.10 21.95
CA LEU A 13 -21.25 7.08 21.02
C LEU A 13 -22.09 6.37 19.96
N ASP A 14 -23.18 7.01 19.54
CA ASP A 14 -23.89 6.61 18.34
C ASP A 14 -23.03 6.84 17.10
N ILE A 15 -23.13 5.93 16.13
CA ILE A 15 -22.34 6.00 14.90
C ILE A 15 -22.63 7.26 14.07
N ASN A 16 -23.91 7.68 14.02
CA ASN A 16 -24.30 8.87 13.26
C ASN A 16 -23.71 10.13 13.89
N LEU A 17 -23.66 10.22 15.22
CA LEU A 17 -23.00 11.32 15.92
C LEU A 17 -21.49 11.32 15.65
N GLN A 18 -20.88 10.15 15.54
CA GLN A 18 -19.46 10.04 15.21
C GLN A 18 -19.19 10.50 13.77
N ILE A 19 -20.04 10.11 12.80
CA ILE A 19 -19.96 10.52 11.40
C ILE A 19 -20.10 12.04 11.28
N GLU A 20 -21.08 12.63 11.92
CA GLU A 20 -21.26 14.10 11.94
C GLU A 20 -20.05 14.82 12.57
N ALA A 21 -19.48 14.26 13.62
CA ALA A 21 -18.26 14.79 14.23
C ALA A 21 -17.02 14.68 13.33
N MET A 22 -17.00 13.73 12.39
CA MET A 22 -15.94 13.59 11.40
C MET A 22 -16.12 14.53 10.20
N LYS A 23 -17.37 14.82 9.81
CA LYS A 23 -17.67 15.76 8.72
C LYS A 23 -17.42 17.21 9.10
N HIS A 24 -17.55 17.53 10.38
CA HIS A 24 -17.43 18.90 10.89
C HIS A 24 -16.34 19.01 11.96
N GLU A 25 -15.33 19.84 11.72
CA GLU A 25 -14.32 20.16 12.73
C GLU A 25 -14.88 21.19 13.73
N THR A 26 -15.42 20.70 14.85
CA THR A 26 -16.21 21.52 15.79
C THR A 26 -15.38 22.25 16.86
N LYS A 27 -14.08 21.95 17.04
CA LYS A 27 -13.27 22.53 18.13
C LYS A 27 -11.90 22.94 17.65
N ALA A 28 -11.55 24.23 17.87
CA ALA A 28 -10.20 24.81 17.83
C ALA A 28 -9.19 24.16 16.87
N GLN A 29 -9.64 23.64 15.74
CA GLN A 29 -8.85 23.07 14.64
C GLN A 29 -7.69 22.14 15.07
N PRO A 30 -7.85 21.21 16.05
CA PRO A 30 -6.73 20.37 16.51
C PRO A 30 -6.23 19.41 15.42
N ILE A 31 -7.09 19.01 14.49
CA ILE A 31 -6.75 18.11 13.38
C ILE A 31 -6.04 18.87 12.28
N SER A 32 -6.52 20.05 11.92
CA SER A 32 -5.83 20.95 10.97
C SER A 32 -4.46 21.37 11.47
N ASN A 33 -4.33 21.65 12.78
CA ASN A 33 -3.03 21.95 13.40
C ASN A 33 -2.08 20.75 13.33
N LEU A 34 -2.57 19.53 13.63
CA LEU A 34 -1.78 18.32 13.50
C LEU A 34 -1.28 18.11 12.07
N ARG A 35 -2.14 18.27 11.07
CA ARG A 35 -1.77 18.12 9.65
C ARG A 35 -0.75 19.16 9.23
N THR A 36 -0.89 20.38 9.70
CA THR A 36 0.10 21.45 9.48
C THR A 36 1.43 21.10 10.13
N SER A 37 1.43 20.63 11.38
CA SER A 37 2.65 20.22 12.07
C SER A 37 3.35 19.07 11.37
N ILE A 38 2.61 18.07 10.89
CA ILE A 38 3.15 16.94 10.11
C ILE A 38 3.85 17.41 8.84
N ARG A 39 3.31 18.41 8.15
CA ARG A 39 3.88 18.97 6.91
C ARG A 39 5.32 19.47 7.07
N TYR A 40 5.67 19.93 8.26
CA TYR A 40 7.00 20.47 8.58
C TYR A 40 7.82 19.55 9.49
N ALA A 41 7.30 18.36 9.81
CA ALA A 41 7.96 17.44 10.71
C ALA A 41 9.24 16.83 10.10
N SER A 42 10.24 16.60 10.96
CA SER A 42 11.38 15.75 10.61
C SER A 42 10.94 14.27 10.53
N PRO A 43 11.69 13.39 9.83
CA PRO A 43 11.34 11.98 9.72
C PRO A 43 11.10 11.27 11.06
N ASP A 44 11.86 11.64 12.10
CA ASP A 44 11.80 11.02 13.43
C ASP A 44 10.90 11.79 14.41
N ALA A 45 10.16 12.78 13.94
CA ALA A 45 9.35 13.61 14.81
C ALA A 45 8.23 12.81 15.47
N LYS A 46 8.11 12.96 16.80
CA LYS A 46 6.99 12.46 17.60
C LYS A 46 6.09 13.65 17.93
N LEU A 47 4.96 13.78 17.24
CA LEU A 47 4.08 14.92 17.41
C LEU A 47 3.16 14.72 18.61
N ASP A 48 3.24 15.60 19.59
CA ASP A 48 2.40 15.55 20.80
C ASP A 48 0.94 15.92 20.50
N ASP A 49 0.68 16.68 19.45
CA ASP A 49 -0.68 17.02 19.02
C ASP A 49 -1.50 15.78 18.67
N ALA A 50 -0.90 14.74 18.11
CA ALA A 50 -1.58 13.48 17.85
C ALA A 50 -2.09 12.82 19.14
N LYS A 51 -1.39 12.96 20.27
CA LYS A 51 -1.78 12.38 21.56
C LYS A 51 -3.01 13.07 22.16
N LYS A 52 -3.28 14.32 21.79
CA LYS A 52 -4.40 15.12 22.29
C LYS A 52 -5.73 14.74 21.67
N LEU A 53 -5.73 14.05 20.52
CA LEU A 53 -6.94 13.65 19.82
C LEU A 53 -7.66 12.52 20.56
N THR A 54 -9.01 12.59 20.57
CA THR A 54 -9.87 11.55 21.13
C THR A 54 -9.66 10.23 20.39
N LYS A 55 -9.57 9.14 21.14
CA LYS A 55 -9.50 7.78 20.62
C LYS A 55 -10.89 7.21 20.43
N VAL A 56 -11.13 6.57 19.30
CA VAL A 56 -12.38 5.89 18.94
C VAL A 56 -12.07 4.41 18.73
N ILE A 57 -12.74 3.52 19.45
CA ILE A 57 -12.59 2.07 19.35
C ILE A 57 -13.84 1.54 18.63
N PRO A 58 -13.75 1.06 17.37
CA PRO A 58 -14.90 0.62 16.61
C PRO A 58 -15.37 -0.79 16.99
N ALA A 59 -14.45 -1.69 17.35
CA ALA A 59 -14.74 -3.11 17.53
C ALA A 59 -15.61 -3.42 18.73
N ALA A 60 -15.42 -2.73 19.84
CA ALA A 60 -16.11 -3.02 21.09
C ALA A 60 -16.34 -1.79 21.96
N ALA A 61 -17.34 -1.86 22.82
CA ALA A 61 -17.58 -0.90 23.89
C ALA A 61 -16.95 -1.39 25.19
N PHE A 62 -16.33 -0.45 25.91
CA PHE A 62 -15.63 -0.75 27.17
C PHE A 62 -16.08 0.17 28.29
N ARG A 63 -16.02 -0.37 29.52
CA ARG A 63 -16.29 0.37 30.75
C ARG A 63 -15.08 0.24 31.69
N LYS A 64 -14.68 1.33 32.31
CA LYS A 64 -13.68 1.32 33.36
C LYS A 64 -14.33 0.86 34.67
N THR A 65 -13.79 -0.19 35.27
CA THR A 65 -14.19 -0.71 36.58
C THR A 65 -13.01 -0.60 37.56
N ALA A 66 -13.28 -0.86 38.84
CA ALA A 66 -12.19 -0.90 39.85
C ALA A 66 -11.08 -1.91 39.52
N ASN A 67 -11.44 -3.00 38.82
CA ASN A 67 -10.53 -4.10 38.46
C ASN A 67 -9.94 -3.97 37.03
N GLY A 68 -10.09 -2.81 36.37
CA GLY A 68 -9.54 -2.58 35.03
C GLY A 68 -10.59 -2.21 33.98
N ILE A 69 -10.28 -2.46 32.73
CA ILE A 69 -11.18 -2.17 31.59
C ILE A 69 -11.92 -3.44 31.22
N GLN A 70 -13.26 -3.39 31.27
CA GLN A 70 -14.13 -4.50 30.93
C GLN A 70 -14.90 -4.21 29.64
N MET A 71 -14.95 -5.18 28.72
CA MET A 71 -15.78 -5.13 27.53
C MET A 71 -17.26 -5.24 27.94
N THR A 72 -18.10 -4.35 27.44
CA THR A 72 -19.53 -4.34 27.69
C THR A 72 -20.35 -4.83 26.50
N ALA A 73 -19.84 -4.61 25.29
CA ALA A 73 -20.44 -5.10 24.06
C ALA A 73 -19.40 -5.23 22.97
N TYR A 74 -19.56 -6.21 22.08
CA TYR A 74 -18.81 -6.34 20.85
C TYR A 74 -19.67 -5.85 19.69
N ASN A 75 -19.12 -5.04 18.79
CA ASN A 75 -19.88 -4.37 17.73
C ASN A 75 -19.79 -5.07 16.38
N GLY A 76 -18.88 -6.04 16.21
CA GLY A 76 -18.63 -6.71 14.93
C GLY A 76 -18.09 -5.79 13.83
N ILE A 77 -17.48 -4.67 14.21
CA ILE A 77 -16.84 -3.74 13.27
C ILE A 77 -15.36 -4.04 13.21
N ILE A 78 -14.89 -4.37 12.01
CA ILE A 78 -13.49 -4.61 11.71
C ILE A 78 -12.90 -3.37 11.05
N GLN A 79 -11.79 -2.88 11.58
CA GLN A 79 -11.04 -1.78 10.99
C GLN A 79 -9.80 -2.30 10.28
N ILE A 80 -9.68 -2.00 8.99
CA ILE A 80 -8.45 -2.16 8.21
C ILE A 80 -7.88 -0.78 7.88
N GLU A 81 -6.57 -0.71 7.67
CA GLU A 81 -5.88 0.56 7.53
C GLU A 81 -4.90 0.53 6.37
N VAL A 82 -4.95 1.56 5.53
CA VAL A 82 -3.91 1.87 4.57
C VAL A 82 -3.20 3.13 5.07
N ASN A 83 -1.93 3.01 5.39
CA ASN A 83 -1.14 4.08 5.97
C ASN A 83 -0.03 4.54 5.00
N HIS A 84 0.67 5.61 5.37
CA HIS A 84 1.81 6.16 4.62
C HIS A 84 1.50 6.67 3.21
N LEU A 85 0.27 7.10 2.96
CA LEU A 85 -0.11 7.75 1.72
C LEU A 85 0.59 9.12 1.59
N ALA A 86 1.13 9.41 0.42
CA ALA A 86 1.98 10.59 0.24
C ALA A 86 1.17 11.90 0.16
N ASN A 87 -0.06 11.84 -0.36
CA ASN A 87 -0.87 13.02 -0.63
C ASN A 87 -2.38 12.71 -0.59
N LEU A 88 -3.19 13.77 -0.71
CA LEU A 88 -4.65 13.64 -0.70
C LEU A 88 -5.20 12.84 -1.89
N MET A 89 -4.51 12.84 -3.01
CA MET A 89 -4.93 12.12 -4.21
C MET A 89 -4.84 10.61 -3.99
N GLU A 90 -3.78 10.13 -3.35
CA GLU A 90 -3.65 8.72 -2.95
C GLU A 90 -4.74 8.33 -1.92
N VAL A 91 -5.02 9.22 -0.96
CA VAL A 91 -6.10 9.02 0.02
C VAL A 91 -7.45 8.87 -0.66
N ASN A 92 -7.78 9.76 -1.60
CA ASN A 92 -9.05 9.71 -2.32
C ASN A 92 -9.14 8.47 -3.21
N ARG A 93 -8.04 8.06 -3.85
CA ARG A 93 -7.99 6.80 -4.63
C ARG A 93 -8.37 5.61 -3.77
N VAL A 94 -7.73 5.44 -2.62
CA VAL A 94 -8.03 4.32 -1.70
C VAL A 94 -9.47 4.36 -1.21
N LYS A 95 -10.02 5.55 -0.94
CA LYS A 95 -11.45 5.68 -0.56
C LYS A 95 -12.37 5.24 -1.70
N GLN A 96 -12.12 5.66 -2.93
CA GLN A 96 -12.90 5.28 -4.10
C GLN A 96 -12.83 3.76 -4.36
N GLU A 97 -11.65 3.17 -4.31
CA GLU A 97 -11.48 1.72 -4.45
C GLU A 97 -12.23 0.95 -3.36
N ALA A 98 -12.19 1.45 -2.12
CA ALA A 98 -12.96 0.84 -1.03
C ALA A 98 -14.48 1.01 -1.22
N GLU A 99 -14.94 2.11 -1.80
CA GLU A 99 -16.35 2.37 -2.09
C GLU A 99 -16.94 1.39 -3.12
N GLU A 100 -16.13 0.85 -4.02
CA GLU A 100 -16.56 -0.14 -5.01
C GLU A 100 -17.04 -1.45 -4.36
N LEU A 101 -16.62 -1.73 -3.13
CA LEU A 101 -17.02 -2.91 -2.40
C LEU A 101 -18.30 -2.67 -1.59
N SER A 102 -19.34 -3.43 -1.87
CA SER A 102 -20.62 -3.34 -1.15
C SER A 102 -20.50 -3.64 0.37
N GLN A 103 -19.42 -4.27 0.80
CA GLN A 103 -19.10 -4.58 2.19
C GLN A 103 -18.58 -3.37 2.98
N THR A 104 -18.15 -2.32 2.30
CA THR A 104 -17.61 -1.12 2.96
C THR A 104 -18.72 -0.39 3.70
N TYR A 105 -18.61 -0.35 5.03
CA TYR A 105 -19.53 0.36 5.89
C TYR A 105 -19.18 1.85 6.03
N LEU A 106 -17.88 2.11 6.25
CA LEU A 106 -17.33 3.46 6.40
C LEU A 106 -15.90 3.48 5.86
N ALA A 107 -15.56 4.47 5.03
CA ALA A 107 -14.19 4.73 4.62
C ALA A 107 -13.87 6.21 4.79
N PHE A 108 -12.78 6.53 5.50
CA PHE A 108 -12.45 7.89 5.84
C PHE A 108 -10.95 8.12 5.99
N MET A 109 -10.54 9.36 5.77
CA MET A 109 -9.18 9.83 5.94
C MET A 109 -8.79 9.89 7.42
N GLY A 110 -7.66 9.33 7.78
CA GLY A 110 -7.13 9.38 9.15
C GLY A 110 -6.70 10.79 9.58
N SER A 111 -6.46 10.96 10.88
CA SER A 111 -6.14 12.26 11.48
C SER A 111 -4.87 12.91 10.93
N SER A 112 -3.90 12.13 10.48
CA SER A 112 -2.67 12.65 9.84
C SER A 112 -2.91 13.24 8.44
N GLY A 113 -4.00 12.85 7.75
CA GLY A 113 -4.20 13.16 6.34
C GLY A 113 -3.45 12.22 5.37
N HIS A 114 -2.73 11.22 5.90
CA HIS A 114 -1.85 10.30 5.17
C HIS A 114 -2.24 8.83 5.39
N SER A 115 -3.50 8.57 5.66
CA SER A 115 -4.02 7.22 5.85
C SER A 115 -5.51 7.16 5.57
N VAL A 116 -5.99 5.96 5.22
CA VAL A 116 -7.42 5.65 5.10
C VAL A 116 -7.75 4.56 6.10
N LYS A 117 -8.88 4.71 6.77
CA LYS A 117 -9.48 3.71 7.65
C LYS A 117 -10.76 3.21 7.00
N ILE A 118 -10.89 1.89 6.92
CA ILE A 118 -12.05 1.23 6.32
C ILE A 118 -12.67 0.36 7.39
N TRP A 119 -13.98 0.52 7.62
CA TRP A 119 -14.75 -0.27 8.57
C TRP A 119 -15.68 -1.21 7.82
N VAL A 120 -15.67 -2.48 8.23
CA VAL A 120 -16.47 -3.56 7.63
C VAL A 120 -17.25 -4.25 8.73
N ARG A 121 -18.51 -4.60 8.46
CA ARG A 121 -19.40 -5.25 9.45
C ARG A 121 -19.36 -6.77 9.31
N PHE A 122 -19.24 -7.44 10.44
CA PHE A 122 -19.25 -8.90 10.52
C PHE A 122 -20.22 -9.40 11.58
N THR A 123 -20.91 -10.51 11.30
CA THR A 123 -21.75 -11.22 12.26
C THR A 123 -21.63 -12.73 12.08
N ARG A 124 -22.22 -13.49 12.99
CA ARG A 124 -22.51 -14.90 12.77
C ARG A 124 -23.69 -15.05 11.77
N PRO A 125 -23.92 -16.25 11.18
CA PRO A 125 -25.03 -16.46 10.24
C PRO A 125 -26.42 -16.20 10.85
N ASP A 126 -26.57 -16.40 12.15
CA ASP A 126 -27.78 -16.10 12.93
C ASP A 126 -27.91 -14.61 13.31
N LYS A 127 -27.02 -13.76 12.79
CA LYS A 127 -26.89 -12.33 13.10
C LYS A 127 -26.48 -12.03 14.55
N SER A 128 -26.09 -13.02 15.34
CA SER A 128 -25.56 -12.82 16.68
C SER A 128 -24.10 -12.36 16.64
N LEU A 129 -23.66 -11.77 17.75
CA LEU A 129 -22.27 -11.36 17.99
C LEU A 129 -21.74 -12.06 19.25
N PRO A 130 -20.42 -12.25 19.38
CA PRO A 130 -19.80 -12.73 20.61
C PRO A 130 -20.21 -11.91 21.84
N LYS A 131 -20.51 -12.58 22.94
CA LYS A 131 -20.95 -11.94 24.19
C LYS A 131 -19.84 -11.78 25.21
N ASN A 132 -18.85 -12.67 25.20
CA ASN A 132 -17.70 -12.58 26.09
C ASN A 132 -16.45 -12.11 25.33
N ARG A 133 -15.45 -11.68 26.09
CA ARG A 133 -14.22 -11.09 25.54
C ARG A 133 -13.40 -12.10 24.72
N GLU A 134 -13.29 -13.29 25.22
CA GLU A 134 -12.47 -14.36 24.62
C GLU A 134 -13.01 -14.77 23.25
N GLU A 135 -14.30 -15.02 23.15
CA GLU A 135 -14.95 -15.26 21.85
C GLU A 135 -14.82 -14.07 20.90
N ALA A 136 -14.91 -12.85 21.43
CA ALA A 136 -14.80 -11.63 20.64
C ALA A 136 -13.37 -11.46 20.07
N GLU A 137 -12.34 -11.77 20.82
CA GLU A 137 -10.94 -11.71 20.37
C GLU A 137 -10.68 -12.69 19.22
N ILE A 138 -11.17 -13.94 19.35
CA ILE A 138 -11.07 -14.95 18.30
C ILE A 138 -11.86 -14.51 17.05
N PHE A 139 -13.10 -14.07 17.25
CA PHE A 139 -13.94 -13.59 16.15
C PHE A 139 -13.27 -12.42 15.42
N GLN A 140 -12.73 -11.45 16.16
CA GLN A 140 -12.04 -10.28 15.63
C GLN A 140 -10.84 -10.69 14.76
N ALA A 141 -10.02 -11.63 15.22
CA ALA A 141 -8.86 -12.11 14.51
C ALA A 141 -9.23 -12.74 13.15
N HIS A 142 -10.20 -13.64 13.14
CA HIS A 142 -10.64 -14.29 11.90
C HIS A 142 -11.36 -13.31 10.95
N ALA A 143 -12.22 -12.44 11.47
CA ALA A 143 -12.92 -11.44 10.68
C ALA A 143 -11.94 -10.42 10.06
N TYR A 144 -10.89 -10.02 10.80
CA TYR A 144 -9.83 -9.16 10.29
C TYR A 144 -9.11 -9.78 9.09
N ARG A 145 -8.67 -11.05 9.22
CA ARG A 145 -8.01 -11.77 8.11
C ARG A 145 -8.90 -11.84 6.87
N LYS A 146 -10.19 -12.13 7.08
CA LYS A 146 -11.15 -12.17 5.99
C LYS A 146 -11.37 -10.82 5.33
N ALA A 147 -11.42 -9.74 6.11
CA ALA A 147 -11.47 -8.38 5.58
C ALA A 147 -10.21 -8.06 4.77
N VAL A 148 -9.02 -8.33 5.30
CA VAL A 148 -7.75 -8.10 4.57
C VAL A 148 -7.73 -8.89 3.26
N SER A 149 -8.09 -10.17 3.27
CA SER A 149 -8.14 -11.01 2.05
C SER A 149 -9.09 -10.48 0.98
N LEU A 150 -10.17 -9.80 1.38
CA LEU A 150 -11.13 -9.21 0.46
C LEU A 150 -10.60 -7.89 -0.15
N TYR A 151 -10.02 -7.03 0.67
CA TYR A 151 -9.66 -5.67 0.26
C TYR A 151 -8.28 -5.59 -0.39
N GLN A 152 -7.29 -6.38 0.05
CA GLN A 152 -5.91 -6.28 -0.46
C GLN A 152 -5.79 -6.43 -1.98
N PRO A 153 -6.51 -7.33 -2.67
CA PRO A 153 -6.42 -7.45 -4.13
C PRO A 153 -7.02 -6.27 -4.90
N ILE A 154 -7.85 -5.45 -4.24
CA ILE A 154 -8.61 -4.36 -4.87
C ILE A 154 -7.93 -3.02 -4.64
N LEU A 155 -7.33 -2.84 -3.47
CA LEU A 155 -6.66 -1.60 -3.12
C LEU A 155 -5.31 -1.49 -3.81
N SER A 156 -5.03 -0.34 -4.41
CA SER A 156 -3.75 -0.01 -5.06
C SER A 156 -2.58 0.11 -4.07
N TYR A 157 -2.87 0.21 -2.78
CA TYR A 157 -1.89 0.35 -1.71
C TYR A 157 -2.02 -0.77 -0.68
N SER A 158 -0.89 -1.19 -0.13
CA SER A 158 -0.85 -2.28 0.84
C SER A 158 -1.57 -1.92 2.14
N ILE A 159 -2.41 -2.84 2.61
CA ILE A 159 -3.02 -2.77 3.94
C ILE A 159 -1.91 -2.95 4.98
N GLU A 160 -1.88 -2.09 6.00
CA GLU A 160 -0.98 -2.27 7.13
C GLU A 160 -1.51 -3.39 8.03
N LEU A 161 -0.81 -4.52 8.00
CA LEU A 161 -1.18 -5.67 8.81
C LEU A 161 -0.87 -5.40 10.28
N LYS A 162 -1.87 -5.56 11.13
CA LYS A 162 -1.79 -5.39 12.58
C LYS A 162 -2.36 -6.60 13.30
N ASN A 163 -1.87 -6.86 14.50
CA ASN A 163 -2.55 -7.80 15.37
C ASN A 163 -3.93 -7.22 15.76
N PRO A 164 -5.03 -7.87 15.41
CA PRO A 164 -6.38 -7.33 15.60
C PRO A 164 -6.84 -7.43 17.06
N ALA A 165 -6.45 -6.47 17.87
CA ALA A 165 -6.93 -6.36 19.24
C ALA A 165 -8.30 -5.66 19.30
N LEU A 166 -9.14 -6.04 20.27
CA LEU A 166 -10.44 -5.40 20.49
C LEU A 166 -10.32 -3.92 20.84
N GLU A 167 -9.21 -3.52 21.46
CA GLU A 167 -8.87 -2.15 21.82
C GLU A 167 -8.23 -1.35 20.69
N GLN A 168 -8.14 -1.93 19.49
CA GLN A 168 -7.62 -1.19 18.34
C GLN A 168 -8.45 0.09 18.14
N PHE A 169 -7.76 1.22 18.09
CA PHE A 169 -8.42 2.50 17.99
C PHE A 169 -7.95 3.29 16.77
N CYS A 170 -8.81 4.12 16.24
CA CYS A 170 -8.42 5.26 15.43
C CYS A 170 -8.49 6.55 16.26
N ARG A 171 -7.81 7.59 15.81
CA ARG A 171 -8.01 8.92 16.38
C ARG A 171 -9.14 9.62 15.67
N GLN A 172 -9.84 10.48 16.40
CA GLN A 172 -10.84 11.36 15.78
C GLN A 172 -10.19 12.13 14.64
N THR A 173 -10.91 12.21 13.52
CA THR A 173 -10.44 12.83 12.29
C THR A 173 -11.46 13.83 11.78
N TYR A 174 -11.03 14.60 10.77
CA TYR A 174 -11.87 15.46 9.96
C TYR A 174 -11.78 15.00 8.50
N ASP A 175 -12.90 14.60 7.95
CA ASP A 175 -13.05 14.21 6.55
C ASP A 175 -14.47 14.55 6.08
N PRO A 176 -14.68 15.71 5.44
CA PRO A 176 -16.00 16.11 4.96
C PRO A 176 -16.54 15.19 3.84
N GLU A 177 -15.64 14.50 3.13
CA GLU A 177 -15.94 13.61 2.02
C GLU A 177 -15.80 12.13 2.40
N LEU A 178 -16.04 11.79 3.66
CA LEU A 178 -16.03 10.38 4.08
C LEU A 178 -17.14 9.61 3.36
N TYR A 179 -16.84 8.36 3.01
CA TYR A 179 -17.85 7.43 2.49
C TYR A 179 -18.57 6.73 3.64
N TYR A 180 -19.90 6.67 3.59
CA TYR A 180 -20.73 5.97 4.56
C TYR A 180 -21.89 5.26 3.87
N ASN A 181 -21.97 3.94 4.06
CA ASN A 181 -23.05 3.11 3.55
C ASN A 181 -23.72 2.34 4.70
N PRO A 182 -24.86 2.83 5.26
CA PRO A 182 -25.60 2.15 6.32
C PRO A 182 -26.13 0.78 5.88
N ASP A 183 -26.39 0.60 4.58
CA ASP A 183 -26.91 -0.62 3.98
C ASP A 183 -25.82 -1.56 3.47
N SER A 184 -24.55 -1.35 3.88
CA SER A 184 -23.42 -2.19 3.46
C SER A 184 -23.69 -3.67 3.73
N THR A 185 -23.22 -4.53 2.84
CA THR A 185 -23.33 -5.97 2.97
C THR A 185 -22.58 -6.46 4.21
N ILE A 186 -23.29 -7.08 5.16
CA ILE A 186 -22.68 -7.67 6.35
C ILE A 186 -22.00 -8.97 5.96
N MET A 187 -20.75 -9.14 6.37
CA MET A 187 -20.00 -10.37 6.16
C MET A 187 -20.30 -11.39 7.26
N TYR A 188 -20.45 -12.65 6.87
CA TYR A 188 -20.76 -13.73 7.81
C TYR A 188 -19.53 -14.62 8.04
N MET A 189 -19.29 -14.92 9.33
CA MET A 189 -18.34 -15.96 9.72
C MET A 189 -19.10 -17.28 9.80
N ARG A 190 -18.93 -18.16 8.80
CA ARG A 190 -19.77 -19.33 8.57
C ARG A 190 -19.42 -20.56 9.41
N GLN A 191 -18.32 -20.56 10.14
CA GLN A 191 -17.96 -21.68 11.01
C GLN A 191 -18.22 -21.32 12.47
N PRO A 192 -18.73 -22.29 13.30
CA PRO A 192 -18.48 -22.19 14.71
C PRO A 192 -16.94 -22.13 14.85
N MET A 193 -16.42 -21.01 15.29
CA MET A 193 -15.03 -20.92 15.67
C MET A 193 -14.93 -21.69 16.97
N GLU A 194 -14.64 -22.99 16.84
CA GLU A 194 -14.31 -23.79 17.99
C GLU A 194 -13.06 -23.18 18.60
N MET A 195 -13.16 -22.85 19.86
CA MET A 195 -11.99 -22.57 20.67
C MET A 195 -11.02 -23.72 20.43
N PRO A 196 -9.78 -23.47 20.04
CA PRO A 196 -8.79 -24.53 20.06
C PRO A 196 -8.83 -25.14 21.46
N SER A 197 -8.82 -26.48 21.54
CA SER A 197 -8.74 -27.15 22.84
C SER A 197 -7.60 -26.50 23.63
N GLU A 198 -7.68 -26.49 24.94
CA GLU A 198 -6.69 -25.83 25.81
C GLU A 198 -5.24 -26.29 25.48
N THR A 199 -5.08 -27.54 25.04
CA THR A 199 -3.84 -28.11 24.47
C THR A 199 -3.43 -27.44 23.15
N THR A 200 -4.35 -27.21 22.25
CA THR A 200 -4.06 -26.54 20.96
C THR A 200 -3.73 -25.06 21.17
N TYR A 201 -4.37 -24.41 22.15
CA TYR A 201 -4.05 -23.04 22.54
C TYR A 201 -2.64 -22.95 23.16
N GLN A 202 -2.29 -23.87 24.07
CA GLN A 202 -0.95 -23.93 24.67
C GLN A 202 0.13 -24.26 23.64
N GLU A 203 -0.16 -25.12 22.67
CA GLU A 203 0.73 -25.41 21.55
C GLU A 203 0.86 -24.22 20.60
N ALA A 204 -0.21 -23.48 20.35
CA ALA A 204 -0.18 -22.23 19.58
C ALA A 204 0.63 -21.13 20.30
N VAL A 205 0.46 -20.98 21.63
CA VAL A 205 1.26 -20.05 22.44
C VAL A 205 2.73 -20.46 22.47
N GLN A 206 3.04 -21.76 22.54
CA GLN A 206 4.41 -22.26 22.42
C GLN A 206 4.98 -22.04 21.02
N ALA A 207 4.19 -22.19 19.96
CA ALA A 207 4.57 -21.83 18.61
C ALA A 207 4.79 -20.30 18.47
N GLU A 208 4.05 -19.47 19.21
CA GLU A 208 4.27 -18.02 19.29
C GLU A 208 5.60 -17.62 19.91
N THR A 209 6.09 -18.41 20.84
CA THR A 209 7.43 -18.23 21.45
C THR A 209 8.53 -18.96 20.68
N SER A 210 8.22 -19.71 19.63
CA SER A 210 9.22 -20.42 18.82
C SER A 210 10.13 -19.43 18.08
N PRO A 211 11.40 -19.79 17.85
CA PRO A 211 12.31 -18.98 17.04
C PRO A 211 11.73 -18.66 15.67
N PHE A 212 11.01 -19.59 15.06
CA PHE A 212 10.35 -19.41 13.76
C PHE A 212 9.36 -18.24 13.76
N LYS A 213 8.48 -18.12 14.76
CA LYS A 213 7.54 -17.00 14.87
C LYS A 213 8.21 -15.66 15.17
N ARG A 214 9.31 -15.67 15.91
CA ARG A 214 10.15 -14.47 16.13
C ARG A 214 10.90 -14.04 14.88
N LEU A 215 11.18 -15.00 13.98
CA LEU A 215 11.92 -14.78 12.75
C LEU A 215 11.07 -14.13 11.67
N ILE A 216 9.74 -14.27 11.72
CA ILE A 216 8.78 -13.72 10.77
C ILE A 216 7.74 -12.90 11.55
N PRO A 217 8.09 -11.69 12.02
CA PRO A 217 7.09 -10.76 12.51
C PRO A 217 6.18 -10.43 11.31
N GLY A 218 4.88 -10.38 11.47
CA GLY A 218 3.96 -10.40 10.34
C GLY A 218 3.68 -11.82 9.84
N TYR A 219 3.83 -12.78 10.75
CA TYR A 219 3.41 -14.18 10.54
C TYR A 219 2.04 -14.30 9.84
N ASP A 220 1.17 -13.31 10.03
CA ASP A 220 -0.12 -13.19 9.39
C ASP A 220 -0.06 -12.47 8.03
N SER A 221 1.11 -12.10 7.52
CA SER A 221 1.26 -11.58 6.16
C SER A 221 0.85 -12.65 5.14
N LEU A 222 -0.08 -12.30 4.26
CA LEU A 222 -0.58 -13.22 3.23
C LEU A 222 0.53 -13.65 2.27
N GLU A 223 1.47 -12.77 1.98
CA GLU A 223 2.63 -13.05 1.13
C GLU A 223 3.53 -14.10 1.79
N THR A 224 3.83 -13.93 3.08
CA THR A 224 4.65 -14.89 3.83
C THR A 224 3.96 -16.24 3.94
N LEU A 225 2.67 -16.29 4.26
CA LEU A 225 1.90 -17.52 4.33
C LEU A 225 1.82 -18.22 2.97
N SER A 226 1.66 -17.48 1.88
CA SER A 226 1.67 -18.03 0.52
C SER A 226 3.03 -18.62 0.15
N ALA A 227 4.13 -17.94 0.47
CA ALA A 227 5.48 -18.44 0.22
C ALA A 227 5.79 -19.71 1.02
N LEU A 228 5.41 -19.76 2.30
CA LEU A 228 5.52 -20.95 3.14
C LEU A 228 4.70 -22.12 2.58
N PHE A 229 3.50 -21.83 2.11
CA PHE A 229 2.62 -22.83 1.49
C PHE A 229 3.24 -23.41 0.22
N GLU A 230 3.81 -22.60 -0.66
CA GLU A 230 4.51 -23.05 -1.88
C GLU A 230 5.65 -24.03 -1.54
N VAL A 231 6.45 -23.70 -0.53
CA VAL A 231 7.54 -24.58 -0.07
C VAL A 231 6.98 -25.88 0.50
N ALA A 232 5.91 -25.81 1.30
CA ALA A 232 5.25 -26.99 1.86
C ALA A 232 4.66 -27.89 0.76
N LEU A 233 4.07 -27.28 -0.29
CA LEU A 233 3.51 -28.01 -1.44
C LEU A 233 4.62 -28.68 -2.26
N ASN A 234 5.69 -27.97 -2.57
CA ASN A 234 6.82 -28.53 -3.30
C ASN A 234 7.45 -29.71 -2.54
N LYS A 235 7.60 -29.59 -1.22
CA LYS A 235 8.08 -30.66 -0.37
C LYS A 235 7.13 -31.86 -0.34
N ALA A 236 5.81 -31.64 -0.30
CA ALA A 236 4.82 -32.72 -0.39
C ALA A 236 4.89 -33.44 -1.75
N CYS A 237 5.05 -32.71 -2.84
CA CYS A 237 5.23 -33.33 -4.18
C CYS A 237 6.51 -34.15 -4.27
N GLN A 238 7.63 -33.66 -3.72
CA GLN A 238 8.91 -34.36 -3.73
C GLN A 238 8.88 -35.67 -2.89
N SER A 239 8.14 -35.70 -1.79
CA SER A 239 8.03 -36.88 -0.94
C SER A 239 7.20 -37.99 -1.56
N LEU A 240 6.36 -37.68 -2.54
CA LEU A 240 5.54 -38.60 -3.30
C LEU A 240 6.15 -38.81 -4.71
N SER A 241 7.22 -39.51 -4.81
CA SER A 241 8.26 -39.67 -5.87
C SER A 241 7.83 -39.66 -7.35
N GLU A 242 6.58 -39.37 -7.71
CA GLU A 242 6.07 -39.36 -9.08
C GLU A 242 5.35 -38.08 -9.47
N LEU A 243 5.23 -37.10 -8.56
CA LEU A 243 4.45 -35.87 -8.81
C LEU A 243 5.35 -34.71 -9.16
N GLN A 244 5.17 -34.18 -10.36
CA GLN A 244 5.77 -32.87 -10.74
C GLN A 244 4.90 -31.70 -10.24
N PRO A 245 5.49 -30.64 -9.70
CA PRO A 245 4.73 -29.44 -9.32
C PRO A 245 3.89 -28.92 -10.51
N GLY A 246 2.60 -28.68 -10.26
CA GLY A 246 1.67 -28.22 -11.29
C GLY A 246 0.87 -29.31 -12.00
N ILE A 247 1.24 -30.59 -11.87
CA ILE A 247 0.50 -31.74 -12.39
C ILE A 247 -0.03 -32.56 -11.22
N TYR A 248 -1.28 -32.35 -10.86
CA TYR A 248 -1.89 -33.00 -9.69
C TYR A 248 -2.88 -34.10 -10.09
N PRO A 249 -2.99 -35.19 -9.28
CA PRO A 249 -3.94 -36.25 -9.51
C PRO A 249 -5.39 -35.75 -9.55
N ARG A 250 -6.23 -36.42 -10.34
CA ARG A 250 -7.66 -36.11 -10.44
C ARG A 250 -8.54 -37.02 -9.58
N SER A 251 -8.09 -38.22 -9.28
CA SER A 251 -8.83 -39.13 -8.42
C SER A 251 -8.70 -38.75 -6.95
N ASP A 252 -9.71 -39.04 -6.13
CA ASP A 252 -9.69 -38.76 -4.69
C ASP A 252 -8.67 -39.65 -3.98
N GLU A 253 -8.49 -40.89 -4.45
CA GLU A 253 -7.57 -41.87 -3.88
C GLU A 253 -6.10 -41.41 -4.03
N ASP A 254 -5.73 -40.90 -5.20
CA ASP A 254 -4.37 -40.45 -5.48
C ASP A 254 -4.08 -39.04 -4.95
N LEU A 255 -5.12 -38.18 -4.85
CA LEU A 255 -4.97 -36.81 -4.35
C LEU A 255 -4.87 -36.77 -2.82
N LYS A 256 -5.56 -37.66 -2.10
CA LYS A 256 -5.60 -37.68 -0.64
C LYS A 256 -4.24 -37.78 0.03
N PRO A 257 -3.31 -38.66 -0.40
CA PRO A 257 -1.95 -38.74 0.17
C PRO A 257 -1.20 -37.41 0.04
N LEU A 258 -1.32 -36.71 -1.11
CA LEU A 258 -0.73 -35.40 -1.32
C LEU A 258 -1.32 -34.36 -0.36
N LEU A 259 -2.63 -34.35 -0.19
CA LEU A 259 -3.31 -33.41 0.72
C LEU A 259 -2.92 -33.66 2.18
N VAL A 260 -2.79 -34.91 2.61
CA VAL A 260 -2.34 -35.24 3.97
C VAL A 260 -0.92 -34.71 4.19
N GLN A 261 0.01 -35.08 3.29
CA GLN A 261 1.41 -34.64 3.41
C GLN A 261 1.56 -33.11 3.34
N LEU A 262 0.77 -32.44 2.48
CA LEU A 262 0.72 -31.00 2.39
C LEU A 262 0.22 -30.39 3.69
N ALA A 263 -0.91 -30.89 4.22
CA ALA A 263 -1.48 -30.37 5.46
C ALA A 263 -0.53 -30.58 6.67
N GLU A 264 0.17 -31.72 6.74
CA GLU A 264 1.20 -31.97 7.76
C GLU A 264 2.37 -30.98 7.64
N ASN A 265 2.88 -30.75 6.42
CA ASN A 265 3.95 -29.77 6.19
C ASN A 265 3.52 -28.35 6.56
N CYS A 266 2.29 -27.95 6.19
CA CYS A 266 1.73 -26.65 6.54
C CYS A 266 1.54 -26.50 8.05
N PHE A 267 1.03 -27.53 8.73
CA PHE A 267 0.89 -27.56 10.19
C PHE A 267 2.24 -27.40 10.89
N GLN A 268 3.26 -28.13 10.44
CA GLN A 268 4.62 -28.05 10.99
C GLN A 268 5.26 -26.67 10.73
N ALA A 269 4.95 -26.05 9.58
CA ALA A 269 5.39 -24.70 9.24
C ALA A 269 4.66 -23.62 10.04
N GLY A 270 3.56 -23.94 10.73
CA GLY A 270 2.76 -23.00 11.49
C GLY A 270 1.80 -22.17 10.62
N ILE A 271 1.42 -22.65 9.45
CA ILE A 271 0.38 -22.03 8.63
C ILE A 271 -0.98 -22.35 9.24
N PRO A 272 -1.88 -21.37 9.47
CA PRO A 272 -3.21 -21.64 10.01
C PRO A 272 -4.05 -22.55 9.11
N GLU A 273 -4.97 -23.34 9.71
CA GLU A 273 -5.83 -24.30 9.00
C GLU A 273 -6.59 -23.66 7.83
N GLU A 274 -7.25 -22.52 8.08
CA GLU A 274 -8.05 -21.83 7.05
C GLU A 274 -7.19 -21.34 5.88
N GLU A 275 -6.00 -20.82 6.17
CA GLU A 275 -5.05 -20.38 5.13
C GLU A 275 -4.48 -21.57 4.34
N THR A 276 -4.19 -22.67 5.00
CA THR A 276 -3.78 -23.92 4.32
C THR A 276 -4.88 -24.40 3.37
N ALA A 277 -6.12 -24.45 3.83
CA ALA A 277 -7.25 -24.86 2.99
C ALA A 277 -7.48 -23.86 1.83
N ARG A 278 -7.40 -22.55 2.07
CA ARG A 278 -7.56 -21.51 1.05
C ARG A 278 -6.50 -21.63 -0.04
N CYS A 279 -5.24 -21.72 0.35
CA CYS A 279 -4.13 -21.85 -0.60
C CYS A 279 -4.22 -23.17 -1.38
N ALA A 280 -4.56 -24.29 -0.72
CA ALA A 280 -4.72 -25.57 -1.38
C ALA A 280 -5.88 -25.55 -2.41
N ILE A 281 -7.00 -24.93 -2.10
CA ILE A 281 -8.13 -24.77 -3.04
C ILE A 281 -7.70 -23.92 -4.24
N ALA A 282 -6.97 -22.85 -4.02
CA ALA A 282 -6.49 -21.97 -5.09
C ALA A 282 -5.52 -22.71 -6.04
N HIS A 283 -4.54 -23.45 -5.51
CA HIS A 283 -3.56 -24.20 -6.30
C HIS A 283 -4.16 -25.42 -7.01
N LEU A 284 -5.13 -26.06 -6.38
CA LEU A 284 -5.79 -27.27 -6.87
C LEU A 284 -7.18 -26.99 -7.45
N TYR A 285 -7.47 -25.76 -7.86
CA TYR A 285 -8.82 -25.35 -8.33
C TYR A 285 -9.33 -26.20 -9.51
N ARG A 286 -8.43 -26.69 -10.37
CA ARG A 286 -8.76 -27.53 -11.54
C ARG A 286 -9.33 -28.90 -11.15
N GLN A 287 -9.00 -29.40 -9.98
CA GLN A 287 -9.50 -30.68 -9.45
C GLN A 287 -10.94 -30.60 -8.96
N LYS A 288 -11.43 -29.38 -8.62
CA LYS A 288 -12.79 -29.13 -8.09
C LYS A 288 -13.13 -29.97 -6.86
N LYS A 289 -12.16 -30.18 -5.96
CA LYS A 289 -12.25 -31.05 -4.78
C LYS A 289 -12.25 -30.29 -3.47
N GLU A 290 -12.89 -29.14 -3.41
CA GLU A 290 -12.89 -28.25 -2.24
C GLU A 290 -13.29 -28.97 -0.94
N PHE A 291 -14.33 -29.80 -1.00
CA PHE A 291 -14.80 -30.54 0.18
C PHE A 291 -13.71 -31.51 0.70
N LEU A 292 -13.09 -32.29 -0.19
CA LEU A 292 -12.03 -33.23 0.17
C LEU A 292 -10.82 -32.49 0.77
N ILE A 293 -10.44 -31.35 0.19
CA ILE A 293 -9.33 -30.52 0.68
C ILE A 293 -9.63 -30.04 2.10
N ARG A 294 -10.78 -29.43 2.34
CA ARG A 294 -11.16 -28.91 3.66
C ARG A 294 -11.22 -30.05 4.71
N GLN A 295 -11.86 -31.15 4.36
CA GLN A 295 -11.98 -32.30 5.26
C GLN A 295 -10.61 -32.89 5.62
N THR A 296 -9.71 -33.01 4.64
CA THR A 296 -8.37 -33.56 4.89
C THR A 296 -7.52 -32.63 5.74
N VAL A 297 -7.51 -31.34 5.42
CA VAL A 297 -6.79 -30.32 6.22
C VAL A 297 -7.30 -30.35 7.66
N GLN A 298 -8.61 -30.27 7.87
CA GLN A 298 -9.21 -30.31 9.19
C GLN A 298 -8.83 -31.58 9.98
N SER A 299 -8.86 -32.74 9.33
CA SER A 299 -8.48 -34.02 9.95
C SER A 299 -7.04 -34.00 10.46
N VAL A 300 -6.10 -33.52 9.62
CA VAL A 300 -4.68 -33.42 9.97
C VAL A 300 -4.47 -32.45 11.12
N TYR A 301 -5.08 -31.25 11.06
CA TYR A 301 -4.93 -30.23 12.08
C TYR A 301 -5.52 -30.65 13.43
N THR A 302 -6.54 -31.51 13.43
CA THR A 302 -7.15 -32.02 14.66
C THR A 302 -6.25 -33.07 15.35
N ILE A 303 -5.51 -33.88 14.58
CA ILE A 303 -4.74 -34.99 15.10
C ILE A 303 -3.27 -34.64 15.35
N ALA A 304 -2.71 -33.76 14.51
CA ALA A 304 -1.31 -33.42 14.53
C ALA A 304 -0.90 -32.63 15.80
N LYS A 305 0.33 -32.84 16.27
CA LYS A 305 0.90 -32.15 17.44
C LYS A 305 2.14 -31.40 17.04
N GLY A 306 2.37 -30.23 17.70
CA GLY A 306 3.57 -29.44 17.49
C GLY A 306 3.43 -28.44 16.35
N PHE A 307 2.34 -27.70 16.32
CA PHE A 307 2.11 -26.62 15.38
C PHE A 307 3.29 -25.63 15.35
N GLY A 308 3.83 -25.38 14.15
CA GLY A 308 4.94 -24.45 13.94
C GLY A 308 6.30 -24.90 14.48
N LYS A 309 6.46 -26.16 14.88
CA LYS A 309 7.72 -26.67 15.48
C LYS A 309 8.81 -27.03 14.47
N LYS A 310 8.48 -27.23 13.22
CA LYS A 310 9.44 -27.57 12.16
C LYS A 310 9.19 -26.71 10.95
N SER A 311 10.11 -25.79 10.69
CA SER A 311 10.10 -25.10 9.40
C SER A 311 10.47 -26.04 8.28
N PRO A 312 9.71 -26.10 7.17
CA PRO A 312 10.11 -26.82 5.97
C PRO A 312 11.23 -26.10 5.21
N LEU A 313 11.58 -24.89 5.63
CA LEU A 313 12.53 -24.02 4.97
C LEU A 313 13.98 -24.39 5.29
N SER A 314 14.86 -24.24 4.32
CA SER A 314 16.30 -24.17 4.58
C SER A 314 16.65 -22.86 5.29
N ALA A 315 17.83 -22.81 5.93
CA ALA A 315 18.32 -21.58 6.57
C ALA A 315 18.42 -20.39 5.59
N GLU A 316 18.72 -20.67 4.32
CA GLU A 316 18.77 -19.65 3.26
C GLU A 316 17.37 -19.12 2.91
N GLN A 317 16.39 -20.03 2.76
CA GLN A 317 15.01 -19.66 2.51
C GLN A 317 14.41 -18.86 3.67
N GLU A 318 14.71 -19.27 4.91
CA GLU A 318 14.30 -18.50 6.09
C GLU A 318 14.91 -17.10 6.09
N LEU A 319 16.17 -16.97 5.71
CA LEU A 319 16.84 -15.66 5.63
C LEU A 319 16.18 -14.77 4.57
N GLU A 320 15.85 -15.32 3.38
CA GLU A 320 15.17 -14.55 2.31
C GLU A 320 13.79 -14.04 2.78
N LEU A 321 12.97 -14.90 3.38
CA LEU A 321 11.65 -14.49 3.88
C LEU A 321 11.75 -13.46 5.02
N ARG A 322 12.70 -13.63 5.93
CA ARG A 322 12.94 -12.67 7.00
C ARG A 322 13.44 -11.33 6.46
N THR A 323 14.24 -11.38 5.40
CA THR A 323 14.71 -10.18 4.72
C THR A 323 13.54 -9.41 4.13
N GLU A 324 12.69 -10.10 3.38
CA GLU A 324 11.49 -9.50 2.79
C GLU A 324 10.57 -8.88 3.85
N GLU A 325 10.27 -9.62 4.91
CA GLU A 325 9.46 -9.14 6.02
C GLU A 325 10.09 -7.91 6.69
N PHE A 326 11.39 -7.95 7.01
CA PHE A 326 12.11 -6.82 7.58
C PHE A 326 12.02 -5.58 6.69
N MET A 327 12.24 -5.75 5.37
CA MET A 327 12.17 -4.66 4.41
C MET A 327 10.77 -4.06 4.34
N GLN A 328 9.74 -4.90 4.18
CA GLN A 328 8.35 -4.45 4.07
C GLN A 328 7.81 -3.84 5.36
N ARG A 329 8.22 -4.34 6.51
CA ARG A 329 7.78 -3.84 7.82
C ARG A 329 8.37 -2.46 8.15
N ARG A 330 9.63 -2.23 7.81
CA ARG A 330 10.33 -0.98 8.17
C ARG A 330 10.33 0.06 7.08
N TYR A 331 10.31 -0.38 5.83
CA TYR A 331 10.48 0.48 4.67
C TYR A 331 9.39 0.23 3.64
N GLU A 332 9.20 1.20 2.81
CA GLU A 332 8.42 1.09 1.59
C GLU A 332 9.30 1.58 0.45
N PHE A 333 9.40 0.77 -0.59
CA PHE A 333 10.26 1.02 -1.74
C PHE A 333 9.44 1.13 -3.02
N ARG A 334 9.96 1.87 -3.98
CA ARG A 334 9.47 1.90 -5.35
C ARG A 334 10.62 2.23 -6.32
N TYR A 335 10.57 1.68 -7.50
CA TYR A 335 11.53 2.01 -8.55
C TYR A 335 10.94 3.09 -9.45
N ASN A 336 11.52 4.29 -9.43
CA ASN A 336 11.07 5.42 -10.23
C ASN A 336 11.64 5.31 -11.66
N THR A 337 10.74 5.09 -12.64
CA THR A 337 11.13 4.87 -14.04
C THR A 337 11.72 6.11 -14.71
N MET A 338 11.34 7.32 -14.28
CA MET A 338 11.87 8.56 -14.84
C MET A 338 13.27 8.87 -14.32
N THR A 339 13.44 8.82 -12.99
CA THR A 339 14.77 9.08 -12.39
C THR A 339 15.70 7.88 -12.47
N THR A 340 15.15 6.68 -12.71
CA THR A 340 15.88 5.39 -12.73
C THR A 340 16.58 5.06 -11.42
N VAL A 341 15.97 5.49 -10.32
CA VAL A 341 16.50 5.30 -8.97
C VAL A 341 15.40 4.66 -8.12
N THR A 342 15.81 3.69 -7.30
CA THR A 342 14.94 3.17 -6.25
C THR A 342 14.74 4.26 -5.19
N GLU A 343 13.49 4.53 -4.86
CA GLU A 343 13.09 5.46 -3.83
C GLU A 343 12.57 4.68 -2.63
N TYR A 344 12.69 5.27 -1.45
CA TYR A 344 12.23 4.66 -0.21
C TYR A 344 11.60 5.69 0.72
N ARG A 345 10.77 5.20 1.63
CA ARG A 345 10.34 5.91 2.84
C ARG A 345 10.30 4.93 4.00
N GLU A 346 10.48 5.46 5.22
CA GLU A 346 10.40 4.66 6.44
C GLU A 346 8.96 4.62 6.93
N ARG A 347 8.47 3.42 7.25
CA ARG A 347 7.18 3.25 7.92
C ARG A 347 7.31 3.70 9.39
N ASN A 348 6.19 3.99 10.02
CA ASN A 348 6.13 4.45 11.42
C ASN A 348 6.81 5.80 11.72
N THR A 349 7.12 6.58 10.69
CA THR A 349 7.60 7.96 10.79
C THR A 349 6.55 8.94 10.27
N PHE A 350 6.75 10.24 10.49
CA PHE A 350 5.93 11.28 9.87
C PHE A 350 6.50 11.79 8.54
N CYS A 351 7.46 11.05 7.94
CA CYS A 351 7.96 11.32 6.61
C CYS A 351 7.18 10.51 5.58
N PHE A 352 6.23 11.16 4.91
CA PHE A 352 5.35 10.51 3.94
C PHE A 352 5.86 10.58 2.50
N TYR A 353 6.96 11.28 2.27
CA TYR A 353 7.55 11.45 0.94
C TYR A 353 8.61 10.39 0.67
N PHE A 354 8.59 9.87 -0.54
CA PHE A 354 9.66 9.02 -1.03
C PHE A 354 10.93 9.84 -1.28
N ARG A 355 12.06 9.27 -0.92
CA ARG A 355 13.40 9.86 -1.08
C ARG A 355 14.28 8.94 -1.89
N PRO A 356 15.19 9.45 -2.73
CA PRO A 356 16.15 8.61 -3.44
C PRO A 356 16.99 7.78 -2.48
N LEU A 357 17.18 6.51 -2.81
CA LEU A 357 17.96 5.57 -2.03
C LEU A 357 19.46 5.76 -2.29
N SER A 358 20.17 6.34 -1.34
CA SER A 358 21.62 6.51 -1.41
C SER A 358 22.38 5.27 -0.88
N SER A 359 23.66 5.15 -1.22
CA SER A 359 24.53 4.10 -0.67
C SER A 359 24.60 4.14 0.87
N ARG A 360 24.57 5.35 1.44
CA ARG A 360 24.54 5.53 2.89
C ARG A 360 23.30 4.90 3.52
N VAL A 361 22.14 5.06 2.90
CA VAL A 361 20.87 4.48 3.38
C VAL A 361 20.90 2.96 3.25
N ARG A 362 21.40 2.41 2.14
CA ARG A 362 21.57 0.96 1.98
C ARG A 362 22.39 0.34 3.10
N ASN A 363 23.53 0.97 3.44
CA ASN A 363 24.36 0.53 4.54
C ASN A 363 23.62 0.61 5.90
N SER A 364 22.84 1.67 6.12
CA SER A 364 22.03 1.80 7.34
C SER A 364 20.95 0.71 7.41
N ILE A 365 20.33 0.34 6.31
CA ILE A 365 19.36 -0.77 6.23
C ILE A 365 20.04 -2.09 6.67
N ALA A 366 21.21 -2.41 6.11
CA ALA A 366 21.97 -3.60 6.50
C ALA A 366 22.36 -3.61 7.98
N MET A 367 22.76 -2.45 8.52
CA MET A 367 23.09 -2.32 9.94
C MET A 367 21.85 -2.52 10.83
N ASN A 368 20.71 -1.92 10.46
CA ASN A 368 19.45 -2.07 11.19
C ASN A 368 18.95 -3.52 11.18
N ALA A 369 19.10 -4.22 10.05
CA ALA A 369 18.77 -5.64 9.95
C ALA A 369 19.61 -6.50 10.91
N ARG A 370 20.91 -6.24 11.00
CA ARG A 370 21.81 -6.92 11.95
C ARG A 370 21.45 -6.65 13.41
N LEU A 371 21.05 -5.43 13.74
CA LEU A 371 20.57 -5.09 15.09
C LEU A 371 19.30 -5.87 15.47
N GLU A 372 18.50 -6.26 14.49
CA GLU A 372 17.32 -7.13 14.68
C GLU A 372 17.66 -8.63 14.59
N GLY A 373 18.94 -9.00 14.50
CA GLY A 373 19.37 -10.39 14.46
C GLY A 373 19.35 -11.05 13.08
N LEU A 374 19.22 -10.25 12.01
CA LEU A 374 19.31 -10.72 10.63
C LEU A 374 20.75 -10.62 10.12
N SER A 375 21.33 -11.72 9.64
CA SER A 375 22.69 -11.74 9.08
C SER A 375 22.75 -11.21 7.65
N LEU A 376 22.19 -10.00 7.40
CA LEU A 376 22.21 -9.36 6.10
C LEU A 376 23.50 -8.60 5.85
N TRP A 377 24.01 -8.75 4.63
CA TRP A 377 25.09 -7.94 4.08
C TRP A 377 24.51 -6.88 3.13
N ASP A 378 25.28 -5.86 2.84
CA ASP A 378 24.94 -4.82 1.87
C ASP A 378 24.57 -5.39 0.48
N ARG A 379 25.27 -6.45 0.03
CA ARG A 379 24.96 -7.15 -1.22
C ARG A 379 23.57 -7.80 -1.23
N ASP A 380 23.10 -8.28 -0.09
CA ASP A 380 21.79 -8.93 0.02
C ASP A 380 20.69 -7.86 -0.03
N VAL A 381 20.94 -6.71 0.61
CA VAL A 381 20.08 -5.52 0.50
C VAL A 381 20.00 -5.05 -0.96
N VAL A 382 21.14 -4.96 -1.67
CA VAL A 382 21.17 -4.56 -3.08
C VAL A 382 20.38 -5.56 -3.94
N ARG A 383 20.57 -6.87 -3.73
CA ARG A 383 19.85 -7.92 -4.46
C ARG A 383 18.34 -7.78 -4.31
N TYR A 384 17.84 -7.54 -3.09
CA TYR A 384 16.42 -7.29 -2.83
C TYR A 384 15.94 -6.05 -3.57
N LEU A 385 16.68 -4.94 -3.49
CA LEU A 385 16.30 -3.65 -4.07
C LEU A 385 16.34 -3.62 -5.61
N ASP A 386 17.15 -4.47 -6.21
CA ASP A 386 17.26 -4.61 -7.68
C ASP A 386 16.37 -5.75 -8.22
N SER A 387 15.57 -6.38 -7.36
CA SER A 387 14.62 -7.44 -7.75
C SER A 387 13.27 -6.87 -8.21
N ASP A 388 12.46 -7.73 -8.84
CA ASP A 388 11.07 -7.46 -9.22
C ASP A 388 10.11 -7.35 -8.02
N ARG A 389 10.60 -7.59 -6.80
CA ARG A 389 9.89 -7.35 -5.54
C ARG A 389 9.63 -5.86 -5.29
N ILE A 390 10.40 -4.99 -5.92
CA ILE A 390 10.22 -3.54 -5.81
C ILE A 390 9.23 -3.07 -6.88
N PRO A 391 8.08 -2.50 -6.50
CA PRO A 391 7.09 -2.06 -7.44
C PRO A 391 7.63 -0.94 -8.34
N ILE A 392 7.30 -1.03 -9.62
CA ILE A 392 7.63 -0.01 -10.61
C ILE A 392 6.70 1.18 -10.40
N PHE A 393 7.25 2.37 -10.35
CA PHE A 393 6.54 3.62 -10.22
C PHE A 393 6.82 4.54 -11.40
N ASN A 394 5.78 4.86 -12.16
CA ASN A 394 5.82 5.88 -13.19
C ASN A 394 5.06 7.11 -12.69
N PRO A 395 5.73 8.20 -12.33
CA PRO A 395 5.07 9.36 -11.72
C PRO A 395 4.03 10.03 -12.63
N ILE A 396 4.21 9.96 -13.95
CA ILE A 396 3.24 10.51 -14.91
C ILE A 396 1.98 9.62 -14.98
N GLU A 397 2.16 8.32 -15.11
CA GLU A 397 1.03 7.38 -15.13
C GLU A 397 0.26 7.42 -13.81
N ASP A 398 0.97 7.47 -12.69
CA ASP A 398 0.37 7.56 -11.37
C ASP A 398 -0.45 8.85 -11.21
N PHE A 399 0.10 9.99 -11.64
CA PHE A 399 -0.61 11.26 -11.65
C PHE A 399 -1.87 11.20 -12.53
N LEU A 400 -1.75 10.71 -13.78
CA LEU A 400 -2.86 10.65 -14.71
C LEU A 400 -3.95 9.66 -14.28
N PHE A 401 -3.57 8.55 -13.68
CA PHE A 401 -4.52 7.58 -13.11
C PHE A 401 -5.29 8.15 -11.92
N GLY A 402 -4.67 9.02 -11.13
CA GLY A 402 -5.30 9.68 -9.97
C GLY A 402 -6.27 10.80 -10.33
N LEU A 403 -6.36 11.22 -11.60
CA LEU A 403 -7.29 12.25 -12.02
C LEU A 403 -8.71 11.70 -12.12
N ASP A 404 -9.70 12.53 -11.75
CA ASP A 404 -11.11 12.20 -12.01
C ASP A 404 -11.33 12.05 -13.51
N VAL A 405 -11.89 10.90 -13.92
CA VAL A 405 -12.23 10.60 -15.32
C VAL A 405 -13.40 11.43 -15.83
N ARG A 406 -14.13 12.11 -14.96
CA ARG A 406 -15.27 12.96 -15.31
C ARG A 406 -14.79 14.37 -15.62
N TRP A 407 -14.69 14.66 -16.91
CA TRP A 407 -14.49 16.03 -17.34
C TRP A 407 -15.79 16.84 -17.20
N ASP A 408 -15.73 17.96 -16.53
CA ASP A 408 -16.86 18.87 -16.29
C ASP A 408 -17.22 19.76 -17.51
N GLY A 409 -16.54 19.58 -18.65
CA GLY A 409 -16.74 20.37 -19.86
C GLY A 409 -16.02 21.71 -19.89
N HIS A 410 -15.27 22.06 -18.82
CA HIS A 410 -14.61 23.36 -18.71
C HIS A 410 -13.22 23.38 -19.34
N ASP A 411 -12.97 24.33 -20.26
CA ASP A 411 -11.70 24.45 -21.01
C ASP A 411 -10.64 25.25 -20.25
N ARG A 412 -10.08 24.64 -19.22
CA ARG A 412 -9.03 25.24 -18.39
C ARG A 412 -7.73 25.52 -19.15
N ILE A 413 -7.47 24.79 -20.23
CA ILE A 413 -6.24 24.97 -21.01
C ILE A 413 -6.28 26.29 -21.78
N ARG A 414 -7.39 26.60 -22.45
CA ARG A 414 -7.54 27.90 -23.14
C ARG A 414 -7.62 29.06 -22.16
N GLU A 415 -8.22 28.88 -21.00
CA GLU A 415 -8.23 29.88 -19.94
C GLU A 415 -6.81 30.18 -19.42
N LEU A 416 -6.00 29.14 -19.20
CA LEU A 416 -4.61 29.31 -18.82
C LEU A 416 -3.82 30.06 -19.91
N ALA A 417 -4.02 29.68 -21.17
CA ALA A 417 -3.39 30.36 -22.31
C ALA A 417 -3.79 31.85 -22.39
N ALA A 418 -5.05 32.17 -22.15
CA ALA A 418 -5.57 33.54 -22.19
C ALA A 418 -4.96 34.47 -21.12
N ARG A 419 -4.37 33.90 -20.04
CA ARG A 419 -3.65 34.68 -19.03
C ARG A 419 -2.27 35.19 -19.49
N VAL A 420 -1.77 34.68 -20.62
CA VAL A 420 -0.51 35.14 -21.20
C VAL A 420 -0.80 36.31 -22.16
N PRO A 421 -0.34 37.55 -21.86
CA PRO A 421 -0.48 38.67 -22.78
C PRO A 421 0.25 38.34 -24.10
N CYS A 422 -0.49 38.24 -25.20
CA CYS A 422 0.08 37.82 -26.47
C CYS A 422 -0.60 38.53 -27.64
N ASN A 423 0.19 38.97 -28.62
CA ASN A 423 -0.30 39.63 -29.84
C ASN A 423 -0.75 38.60 -30.92
N ASN A 424 -0.49 37.33 -30.71
CA ASN A 424 -0.90 36.28 -31.64
C ASN A 424 -2.34 35.82 -31.37
N ARG A 425 -3.25 36.18 -32.26
CA ARG A 425 -4.67 35.83 -32.18
C ARG A 425 -4.94 34.30 -32.10
N HIS A 426 -4.02 33.48 -32.57
CA HIS A 426 -4.13 32.03 -32.58
C HIS A 426 -3.44 31.38 -31.37
N TRP A 427 -2.89 32.15 -30.45
CA TRP A 427 -2.11 31.64 -29.33
C TRP A 427 -2.86 30.60 -28.51
N ALA A 428 -4.07 30.89 -28.08
CA ALA A 428 -4.84 29.99 -27.23
C ALA A 428 -5.12 28.62 -27.90
N ASP A 429 -5.45 28.63 -29.20
CA ASP A 429 -5.69 27.40 -29.96
C ASP A 429 -4.41 26.60 -30.22
N LEU A 430 -3.31 27.25 -30.51
CA LEU A 430 -2.01 26.62 -30.71
C LEU A 430 -1.50 26.03 -29.39
N PHE A 431 -1.63 26.78 -28.30
CA PHE A 431 -1.27 26.32 -26.96
C PHE A 431 -2.11 25.10 -26.52
N TYR A 432 -3.43 25.14 -26.77
CA TYR A 432 -4.34 24.03 -26.48
C TYR A 432 -3.89 22.75 -27.20
N ARG A 433 -3.63 22.83 -28.50
CA ARG A 433 -3.18 21.67 -29.29
C ARG A 433 -1.82 21.15 -28.80
N TRP A 434 -0.89 22.03 -28.51
CA TRP A 434 0.41 21.65 -27.97
C TRP A 434 0.28 20.96 -26.62
N PHE A 435 -0.56 21.49 -25.74
CA PHE A 435 -0.76 20.94 -24.40
C PHE A 435 -1.35 19.52 -24.47
N LEU A 436 -2.36 19.32 -25.30
CA LEU A 436 -2.93 17.98 -25.53
C LEU A 436 -1.90 17.02 -26.11
N ASN A 437 -1.09 17.46 -27.06
CA ASN A 437 -0.03 16.65 -27.63
C ASN A 437 1.05 16.30 -26.60
N MET A 438 1.38 17.21 -25.68
CA MET A 438 2.28 16.95 -24.56
C MET A 438 1.76 15.81 -23.69
N VAL A 439 0.49 15.87 -23.29
CA VAL A 439 -0.13 14.82 -22.47
C VAL A 439 -0.25 13.50 -23.23
N ALA A 440 -0.62 13.55 -24.52
CA ALA A 440 -0.65 12.36 -25.37
C ALA A 440 0.74 11.70 -25.49
N HIS A 441 1.80 12.52 -25.55
CA HIS A 441 3.18 12.04 -25.55
C HIS A 441 3.55 11.37 -24.21
N TRP A 442 3.16 11.95 -23.08
CA TRP A 442 3.32 11.33 -21.76
C TRP A 442 2.64 9.97 -21.65
N ARG A 443 1.42 9.85 -22.20
CA ARG A 443 0.66 8.59 -22.24
C ARG A 443 1.15 7.59 -23.29
N GLN A 444 2.09 7.97 -24.13
CA GLN A 444 2.57 7.16 -25.26
C GLN A 444 1.43 6.65 -26.17
N THR A 445 0.33 7.39 -26.24
CA THR A 445 -0.85 7.02 -27.04
C THR A 445 -0.58 7.15 -28.54
N ASP A 446 0.31 8.03 -28.94
CA ASP A 446 0.79 8.18 -30.32
C ASP A 446 2.30 7.94 -30.40
N ARG A 447 2.67 6.72 -30.78
CA ARG A 447 4.07 6.32 -30.99
C ARG A 447 4.56 6.63 -32.41
N LYS A 448 3.67 7.05 -33.30
CA LYS A 448 3.98 7.26 -34.72
C LYS A 448 4.49 8.67 -35.00
N TYR A 449 3.96 9.66 -34.30
CA TYR A 449 4.26 11.07 -34.53
C TYR A 449 4.89 11.70 -33.30
N ALA A 450 5.92 12.51 -33.51
CA ALA A 450 6.51 13.33 -32.46
C ALA A 450 5.70 14.61 -32.24
N ASN A 451 5.81 15.20 -31.06
CA ASN A 451 5.31 16.55 -30.79
C ASN A 451 6.30 17.57 -31.38
N CYS A 452 6.17 17.82 -32.67
CA CYS A 452 7.13 18.66 -33.43
C CYS A 452 6.99 20.17 -33.16
N THR A 453 5.96 20.60 -32.43
CA THR A 453 5.70 22.00 -32.12
C THR A 453 6.08 22.33 -30.68
N VAL A 454 6.70 23.47 -30.49
CA VAL A 454 7.12 23.97 -29.18
C VAL A 454 6.70 25.42 -29.03
N PRO A 455 6.03 25.82 -27.94
CA PRO A 455 5.73 27.22 -27.66
C PRO A 455 7.03 28.02 -27.46
N LEU A 456 7.15 29.14 -28.11
CA LEU A 456 8.25 30.08 -27.94
C LEU A 456 7.71 31.36 -27.33
N LEU A 457 8.10 31.64 -26.08
CA LEU A 457 7.71 32.82 -25.34
C LEU A 457 8.79 33.93 -25.49
N VAL A 458 8.52 34.92 -26.34
CA VAL A 458 9.41 36.05 -26.58
C VAL A 458 8.89 37.29 -25.85
N GLY A 459 9.77 37.97 -25.14
CA GLY A 459 9.41 39.22 -24.43
C GLY A 459 10.53 39.68 -23.52
N PRO A 460 10.39 40.90 -22.95
CA PRO A 460 11.40 41.49 -22.07
C PRO A 460 11.74 40.61 -20.87
N GLN A 461 12.89 40.88 -20.27
CA GLN A 461 13.30 40.22 -19.03
C GLN A 461 12.34 40.58 -17.88
N ALA A 462 12.23 39.68 -16.88
CA ALA A 462 11.35 39.84 -15.70
C ALA A 462 9.82 39.71 -15.96
N TYR A 463 9.37 39.37 -17.17
CA TYR A 463 7.95 39.11 -17.47
C TYR A 463 7.45 37.73 -17.08
N ARG A 464 8.13 37.04 -16.13
CA ARG A 464 7.72 35.78 -15.52
C ARG A 464 7.53 34.61 -16.51
N LYS A 465 8.19 34.62 -17.67
CA LYS A 465 8.10 33.54 -18.68
C LYS A 465 8.47 32.19 -18.10
N SER A 466 9.62 32.07 -17.45
CA SER A 466 10.09 30.81 -16.84
C SER A 466 9.20 30.37 -15.67
N THR A 467 8.60 31.32 -14.92
CA THR A 467 7.60 31.02 -13.88
C THR A 467 6.34 30.39 -14.50
N PHE A 468 5.86 30.94 -15.62
CA PHE A 468 4.73 30.37 -16.36
C PHE A 468 5.04 28.96 -16.83
N CYS A 469 6.19 28.73 -17.46
CA CYS A 469 6.60 27.39 -17.91
C CYS A 469 6.61 26.38 -16.75
N ARG A 470 7.13 26.77 -15.60
CA ARG A 470 7.14 25.92 -14.40
C ARG A 470 5.74 25.63 -13.89
N SER A 471 4.82 26.58 -13.94
CA SER A 471 3.44 26.41 -13.48
C SER A 471 2.56 25.50 -14.37
N LEU A 472 3.08 25.07 -15.52
CA LEU A 472 2.36 24.14 -16.40
C LEU A 472 2.33 22.71 -15.83
N LEU A 473 3.26 22.36 -14.96
CA LEU A 473 3.23 21.08 -14.27
C LEU A 473 2.49 21.20 -12.93
N PRO A 474 1.68 20.20 -12.58
CA PRO A 474 1.05 20.11 -11.26
C PRO A 474 2.11 19.89 -10.17
N PRO A 475 1.80 20.18 -8.90
CA PRO A 475 2.74 20.02 -7.79
C PRO A 475 3.41 18.65 -7.72
N GLU A 476 2.68 17.59 -8.03
CA GLU A 476 3.13 16.20 -8.01
C GLU A 476 4.22 15.92 -9.05
N LEU A 477 4.21 16.65 -10.16
CA LEU A 477 5.17 16.49 -11.25
C LEU A 477 6.26 17.57 -11.27
N GLN A 478 6.28 18.50 -10.32
CA GLN A 478 7.27 19.59 -10.26
C GLN A 478 8.73 19.08 -10.17
N ALA A 479 8.96 17.95 -9.54
CA ALA A 479 10.29 17.32 -9.48
C ALA A 479 10.81 16.88 -10.86
N TYR A 480 9.92 16.77 -11.85
CA TYR A 480 10.24 16.36 -13.23
C TYR A 480 10.22 17.52 -14.21
N TYR A 481 10.37 18.74 -13.70
CA TYR A 481 10.61 19.94 -14.48
C TYR A 481 12.11 20.28 -14.48
N THR A 482 12.63 20.74 -15.62
CA THR A 482 13.96 21.34 -15.68
C THR A 482 14.00 22.54 -16.64
N ASP A 483 14.81 23.50 -16.29
CA ASP A 483 15.21 24.63 -17.15
C ASP A 483 16.72 24.61 -17.49
N ARG A 484 17.41 23.50 -17.12
CA ARG A 484 18.85 23.35 -17.28
C ARG A 484 19.16 22.02 -17.97
N ILE A 485 19.37 22.07 -19.28
CA ILE A 485 19.92 20.95 -20.05
C ILE A 485 21.15 21.41 -20.77
N ASP A 486 22.23 20.67 -20.63
CA ASP A 486 23.44 20.88 -21.40
C ASP A 486 23.36 20.10 -22.73
N PHE A 487 23.12 20.83 -23.82
CA PHE A 487 23.06 20.31 -25.16
C PHE A 487 24.45 20.11 -25.79
N SER A 488 25.55 20.47 -25.12
CA SER A 488 26.89 20.21 -25.59
C SER A 488 27.24 18.73 -25.53
N ASN A 489 26.69 18.02 -24.56
CA ASN A 489 26.76 16.57 -24.43
C ASN A 489 25.46 15.93 -24.94
N LYS A 490 25.45 15.44 -26.16
CA LYS A 490 24.29 14.82 -26.80
C LYS A 490 23.70 13.66 -25.99
N ARG A 491 24.57 12.81 -25.40
CA ARG A 491 24.13 11.66 -24.64
C ARG A 491 23.40 12.07 -23.34
N ASP A 492 23.95 13.01 -22.60
CA ASP A 492 23.35 13.50 -21.37
C ASP A 492 22.05 14.24 -21.65
N ALA A 493 21.98 14.98 -22.76
CA ALA A 493 20.75 15.60 -23.24
C ALA A 493 19.67 14.54 -23.56
N GLU A 494 20.02 13.46 -24.28
CA GLU A 494 19.11 12.37 -24.60
C GLU A 494 18.64 11.62 -23.35
N ILE A 495 19.51 11.36 -22.38
CA ILE A 495 19.14 10.77 -21.07
C ILE A 495 18.17 11.69 -20.32
N SER A 496 18.40 13.00 -20.38
CA SER A 496 17.54 14.00 -19.73
C SER A 496 16.11 14.00 -20.28
N LEU A 497 15.92 13.68 -21.56
CA LEU A 497 14.57 13.56 -22.15
C LEU A 497 13.69 12.50 -21.46
N ASN A 498 14.29 11.45 -20.91
CA ASN A 498 13.55 10.42 -20.20
C ASN A 498 13.28 10.77 -18.72
N ARG A 499 13.97 11.77 -18.18
CA ARG A 499 13.90 12.13 -16.77
C ARG A 499 12.88 13.22 -16.45
N PHE A 500 12.52 14.02 -17.45
CA PHE A 500 11.72 15.21 -17.24
C PHE A 500 10.41 15.15 -18.04
N ALA A 501 9.32 15.52 -17.37
CA ALA A 501 8.00 15.64 -17.97
C ALA A 501 7.89 16.91 -18.82
N LEU A 502 8.58 17.97 -18.41
CA LEU A 502 8.64 19.24 -19.13
C LEU A 502 10.03 19.85 -19.03
N ILE A 503 10.58 20.19 -20.19
CA ILE A 503 11.88 20.82 -20.32
C ILE A 503 11.67 22.23 -20.86
N ASN A 504 12.05 23.24 -20.08
CA ASN A 504 12.10 24.61 -20.53
C ASN A 504 13.52 24.95 -21.01
N MET A 505 13.64 25.34 -22.26
CA MET A 505 14.92 25.81 -22.80
C MET A 505 14.97 27.34 -22.64
N ASP A 506 15.50 27.77 -21.50
CA ASP A 506 15.69 29.20 -21.25
C ASP A 506 16.86 29.75 -22.08
N GLU A 507 16.84 31.03 -22.42
CA GLU A 507 17.89 31.68 -23.22
C GLU A 507 18.19 30.94 -24.57
N PHE A 508 17.14 30.54 -25.28
CA PHE A 508 17.25 29.74 -26.51
C PHE A 508 18.09 30.40 -27.62
N ASP A 509 18.21 31.73 -27.61
CA ASP A 509 19.03 32.54 -28.52
C ASP A 509 20.53 32.32 -28.38
N GLN A 510 20.99 31.82 -27.24
CA GLN A 510 22.40 31.53 -27.00
C GLN A 510 22.87 30.16 -27.57
N ASN A 511 21.95 29.39 -28.11
CA ASN A 511 22.26 28.07 -28.65
C ASN A 511 23.11 28.15 -29.94
N ARG A 512 24.24 27.43 -29.94
CA ARG A 512 25.16 27.36 -31.10
C ARG A 512 24.53 26.58 -32.27
N VAL A 513 24.98 26.88 -33.51
CA VAL A 513 24.47 26.24 -34.73
C VAL A 513 24.50 24.71 -34.67
N ASN A 514 25.51 24.11 -34.06
CA ASN A 514 25.61 22.65 -33.88
C ASN A 514 24.53 22.06 -32.96
N GLN A 515 24.01 22.85 -32.01
CA GLN A 515 22.95 22.43 -31.13
C GLN A 515 21.59 22.48 -31.84
N GLN A 516 21.38 23.40 -32.77
CA GLN A 516 20.16 23.50 -33.56
C GLN A 516 19.91 22.24 -34.41
N ALA A 517 20.93 21.66 -35.01
CA ALA A 517 20.80 20.42 -35.78
C ALA A 517 20.38 19.23 -34.88
N PHE A 518 20.96 19.15 -33.69
CA PHE A 518 20.60 18.14 -32.71
C PHE A 518 19.16 18.32 -32.22
N LEU A 519 18.76 19.53 -31.89
CA LEU A 519 17.39 19.84 -31.45
C LEU A 519 16.34 19.51 -32.53
N LYS A 520 16.60 19.87 -33.78
CA LYS A 520 15.73 19.47 -34.92
C LYS A 520 15.54 17.97 -35.00
N HIS A 521 16.63 17.23 -34.83
CA HIS A 521 16.61 15.77 -34.84
C HIS A 521 15.79 15.20 -33.70
N ILE A 522 15.93 15.72 -32.48
CA ILE A 522 15.18 15.27 -31.30
C ILE A 522 13.70 15.58 -31.44
N PHE A 523 13.32 16.77 -31.87
CA PHE A 523 11.92 17.17 -32.04
C PHE A 523 11.15 16.37 -33.09
N GLN A 524 11.85 15.77 -34.05
CA GLN A 524 11.23 14.97 -35.10
C GLN A 524 11.09 13.48 -34.73
N LYS A 525 11.70 13.04 -33.63
CA LYS A 525 11.66 11.64 -33.22
C LYS A 525 10.50 11.38 -32.24
N PRO A 526 9.61 10.43 -32.52
CA PRO A 526 8.59 10.01 -31.57
C PRO A 526 9.20 9.23 -30.38
N ILE A 527 10.31 8.54 -30.60
CA ILE A 527 11.02 7.75 -29.57
C ILE A 527 12.53 7.97 -29.75
N VAL A 528 13.20 8.21 -28.65
CA VAL A 528 14.66 8.31 -28.58
C VAL A 528 15.21 7.12 -27.80
N ASN A 529 15.97 6.26 -28.48
CA ASN A 529 16.62 5.11 -27.84
C ASN A 529 18.02 5.51 -27.38
N VAL A 530 18.22 5.49 -26.07
CA VAL A 530 19.52 5.86 -25.46
C VAL A 530 20.12 4.65 -24.76
N ARG A 531 21.37 4.32 -25.11
CA ARG A 531 22.11 3.28 -24.39
C ARG A 531 22.61 3.84 -23.06
N ARG A 532 22.13 3.29 -21.96
CA ARG A 532 22.58 3.68 -20.62
C ARG A 532 24.00 3.17 -20.33
N PRO A 533 24.84 3.93 -19.59
CA PRO A 533 26.05 3.38 -19.01
C PRO A 533 25.65 2.33 -17.98
N HIS A 534 26.23 1.15 -18.05
CA HIS A 534 25.98 0.05 -17.08
C HIS A 534 24.58 -0.59 -17.13
N GLY A 535 23.86 -0.49 -18.24
CA GLY A 535 22.62 -1.22 -18.50
C GLY A 535 22.83 -2.34 -19.50
#